data_f0e5e9078d4056b4815b7e053b278df2
#
_entry.id   f0e5e9078d4056b4815b7e053b278df2
#
_cell.length_a   1.000
_cell.length_b   1.000
_cell.length_c   1.000
_cell.angle_alpha   90.00
_cell.angle_beta   90.00
_cell.angle_gamma   90.00
#
_symmetry.space_group_name_H-M   'P 1'
#
loop_
_entity.id
_entity.type
_entity.pdbx_description
1 polymer ?
#
loop_
_entity_poly.entity_id
_entity_poly.type
_entity_poly.pdbx_seq_one_letter_code
_entity_poly.pdbx_strand_id
1 'polypeptide(L)'
;VTTRVFRIALFALLLVAAIAPLAFLILVSVGVDWFYPALIPPALDLAPWRDLASVSGGGQRLARATASSLFLAIATGALAAALALPVGRALARLRGWRRSLGAAAAFLPVAAPPIALGVGLQYSLLSLGVGGTHSGVLLAHLVPAVGYTSLFFLGIFSVYDFSVEEEARTLGASGYQRALRVTLPLMRRPLMESFALGFLVSWAQVPLTLLVGQGIVTTLAVEVLSFVQSGQDRLAATGAILLIVPALLMLALVGVAIRRAGVV
;
A
#
# COMPACT_ATOMS: atom_id res chain seq x y z
N VAL A 1 -21.20 -30.57 20.81
CA VAL A 1 -21.36 -29.32 21.62
C VAL A 1 -20.00 -28.67 21.86
N THR A 2 -18.98 -29.44 22.28
CA THR A 2 -17.62 -28.91 22.57
C THR A 2 -16.95 -28.22 21.41
N THR A 3 -17.05 -28.70 20.19
CA THR A 3 -16.45 -28.10 19.01
C THR A 3 -17.09 -26.75 18.62
N ARG A 4 -18.40 -26.59 18.85
CA ARG A 4 -19.12 -25.33 18.58
C ARG A 4 -18.74 -24.24 19.58
N VAL A 5 -18.70 -24.61 20.86
CA VAL A 5 -18.27 -23.68 21.93
C VAL A 5 -16.82 -23.25 21.73
N PHE A 6 -15.93 -24.18 21.40
CA PHE A 6 -14.53 -23.87 21.09
C PHE A 6 -14.39 -22.89 19.91
N ARG A 7 -15.14 -23.12 18.80
CA ARG A 7 -15.12 -22.22 17.64
C ARG A 7 -15.62 -20.82 17.98
N ILE A 8 -16.70 -20.72 18.77
CA ILE A 8 -17.24 -19.41 19.20
C ILE A 8 -16.23 -18.70 20.10
N ALA A 9 -15.62 -19.40 21.06
CA ALA A 9 -14.62 -18.83 21.94
C ALA A 9 -13.37 -18.35 21.17
N LEU A 10 -12.89 -19.15 20.22
CA LEU A 10 -11.77 -18.79 19.35
C LEU A 10 -12.11 -17.56 18.48
N PHE A 11 -13.30 -17.53 17.90
CA PHE A 11 -13.74 -16.39 17.09
C PHE A 11 -13.87 -15.12 17.94
N ALA A 12 -14.46 -15.22 19.15
CA ALA A 12 -14.56 -14.10 20.07
C ALA A 12 -13.17 -13.60 20.51
N LEU A 13 -12.24 -14.50 20.80
CA LEU A 13 -10.85 -14.14 21.13
C LEU A 13 -10.17 -13.40 19.99
N LEU A 14 -10.30 -13.90 18.76
CA LEU A 14 -9.72 -13.25 17.57
C LEU A 14 -10.36 -11.88 17.32
N LEU A 15 -11.65 -11.75 17.52
CA LEU A 15 -12.38 -10.48 17.38
C LEU A 15 -11.90 -9.46 18.42
N VAL A 16 -11.79 -9.86 19.68
CA VAL A 16 -11.25 -9.01 20.76
C VAL A 16 -9.81 -8.61 20.45
N ALA A 17 -8.96 -9.56 20.08
CA ALA A 17 -7.57 -9.28 19.71
C ALA A 17 -7.43 -8.30 18.52
N ALA A 18 -8.38 -8.31 17.59
CA ALA A 18 -8.40 -7.38 16.46
C ALA A 18 -8.96 -6.00 16.84
N ILE A 19 -10.02 -5.95 17.66
CA ILE A 19 -10.72 -4.70 17.99
C ILE A 19 -10.04 -3.94 19.12
N ALA A 20 -9.51 -4.62 20.14
CA ALA A 20 -8.96 -3.98 21.33
C ALA A 20 -7.82 -2.98 21.01
N PRO A 21 -6.83 -3.28 20.15
CA PRO A 21 -5.80 -2.31 19.79
C PRO A 21 -6.36 -1.07 19.09
N LEU A 22 -7.39 -1.23 18.24
CA LEU A 22 -8.04 -0.12 17.55
C LEU A 22 -8.83 0.77 18.53
N ALA A 23 -9.58 0.16 19.43
CA ALA A 23 -10.29 0.87 20.49
C ALA A 23 -9.31 1.62 21.41
N PHE A 24 -8.18 1.01 21.75
CA PHE A 24 -7.12 1.66 22.51
C PHE A 24 -6.53 2.88 21.77
N LEU A 25 -6.23 2.76 20.48
CA LEU A 25 -5.77 3.90 19.66
C LEU A 25 -6.78 5.05 19.65
N ILE A 26 -8.09 4.74 19.55
CA ILE A 26 -9.13 5.76 19.60
C ILE A 26 -9.11 6.45 20.97
N LEU A 27 -9.03 5.70 22.06
CA LEU A 27 -8.96 6.27 23.41
C LEU A 27 -7.71 7.14 23.59
N VAL A 28 -6.54 6.70 23.12
CA VAL A 28 -5.29 7.48 23.20
C VAL A 28 -5.43 8.77 22.38
N SER A 29 -6.05 8.73 21.20
CA SER A 29 -6.18 9.92 20.34
C SER A 29 -7.01 11.04 20.96
N VAL A 30 -7.94 10.70 21.85
CA VAL A 30 -8.84 11.68 22.51
C VAL A 30 -8.57 11.87 24.00
N GLY A 31 -7.80 10.97 24.63
CA GLY A 31 -7.49 11.02 26.06
C GLY A 31 -6.56 12.19 26.40
N VAL A 32 -6.92 12.95 27.46
CA VAL A 32 -6.12 14.06 27.99
C VAL A 32 -5.48 13.62 29.29
N ASP A 33 -4.20 13.94 29.45
CA ASP A 33 -3.40 13.68 30.68
C ASP A 33 -3.53 12.22 31.17
N TRP A 34 -3.53 11.28 30.23
CA TRP A 34 -3.70 9.88 30.53
C TRP A 34 -2.35 9.19 30.75
N PHE A 35 -2.00 9.06 32.03
CA PHE A 35 -0.75 8.41 32.47
C PHE A 35 -1.03 7.22 33.37
N TYR A 36 -0.13 6.27 33.33
CA TYR A 36 -0.14 5.16 34.30
C TYR A 36 -0.11 5.72 35.73
N PRO A 37 -0.88 5.18 36.72
CA PRO A 37 -1.65 3.94 36.66
C PRO A 37 -3.13 4.07 36.27
N ALA A 38 -3.57 5.20 35.70
CA ALA A 38 -4.97 5.37 35.32
C ALA A 38 -5.35 4.38 34.17
N LEU A 39 -6.41 3.61 34.39
CA LEU A 39 -6.92 2.64 33.40
C LEU A 39 -7.80 3.30 32.33
N ILE A 40 -8.37 4.46 32.64
CA ILE A 40 -9.27 5.22 31.76
C ILE A 40 -8.79 6.67 31.75
N PRO A 41 -8.83 7.37 30.59
CA PRO A 41 -8.45 8.78 30.53
C PRO A 41 -9.35 9.64 31.43
N PRO A 42 -8.79 10.56 32.22
CA PRO A 42 -9.54 11.42 33.12
C PRO A 42 -10.43 12.45 32.39
N ALA A 43 -10.04 12.83 31.19
CA ALA A 43 -10.83 13.72 30.33
C ALA A 43 -10.66 13.31 28.86
N LEU A 44 -11.64 13.68 28.03
CA LEU A 44 -11.65 13.43 26.58
C LEU A 44 -11.71 14.76 25.84
N ASP A 45 -10.87 14.92 24.82
CA ASP A 45 -10.88 16.09 23.95
C ASP A 45 -10.52 15.71 22.51
N LEU A 46 -11.20 16.30 21.55
CA LEU A 46 -11.01 16.10 20.11
C LEU A 46 -10.02 17.09 19.49
N ALA A 47 -9.20 17.79 20.29
CA ALA A 47 -8.25 18.78 19.77
C ALA A 47 -7.37 18.24 18.64
N PRO A 48 -6.72 17.05 18.73
CA PRO A 48 -5.88 16.53 17.64
C PRO A 48 -6.64 16.37 16.31
N TRP A 49 -7.94 16.06 16.37
CA TRP A 49 -8.80 15.89 15.19
C TRP A 49 -9.26 17.22 14.61
N ARG A 50 -9.60 18.18 15.47
CA ARG A 50 -9.96 19.57 15.05
C ARG A 50 -8.75 20.27 14.43
N ASP A 51 -7.56 20.05 14.99
CA ASP A 51 -6.32 20.67 14.55
C ASP A 51 -5.80 20.15 13.20
N LEU A 52 -6.39 19.09 12.64
CA LEU A 52 -6.12 18.67 11.25
C LEU A 52 -6.44 19.77 10.23
N ALA A 53 -7.43 20.61 10.53
CA ALA A 53 -7.78 21.76 9.70
C ALA A 53 -7.02 23.06 10.10
N SER A 54 -6.14 23.01 11.08
CA SER A 54 -5.39 24.17 11.56
C SER A 54 -4.30 24.61 10.57
N VAL A 55 -3.87 25.86 10.69
CA VAL A 55 -2.82 26.44 9.83
C VAL A 55 -1.41 26.14 10.34
N SER A 56 -1.28 25.62 11.57
CA SER A 56 0.00 25.34 12.22
C SER A 56 -0.10 24.17 13.20
N GLY A 57 1.05 23.72 13.69
CA GLY A 57 1.13 22.67 14.74
C GLY A 57 1.09 21.23 14.22
N GLY A 58 0.88 20.29 15.14
CA GLY A 58 0.95 18.86 14.87
C GLY A 58 -0.17 18.37 13.95
N GLY A 59 -1.38 18.92 14.08
CA GLY A 59 -2.50 18.59 13.21
C GLY A 59 -2.23 18.94 11.74
N GLN A 60 -1.67 20.12 11.47
CA GLN A 60 -1.26 20.50 10.12
C GLN A 60 -0.17 19.57 9.56
N ARG A 61 0.79 19.17 10.39
CA ARG A 61 1.82 18.21 9.97
C ARG A 61 1.19 16.88 9.54
N LEU A 62 0.25 16.35 10.32
CA LEU A 62 -0.52 15.14 9.96
C LEU A 62 -1.31 15.33 8.65
N ALA A 63 -2.00 16.45 8.48
CA ALA A 63 -2.78 16.72 7.27
C ALA A 63 -1.89 16.79 6.01
N ARG A 64 -0.77 17.50 6.07
CA ARG A 64 0.21 17.59 4.98
C ARG A 64 0.82 16.23 4.66
N ALA A 65 1.24 15.48 5.70
CA ALA A 65 1.80 14.15 5.55
C ALA A 65 0.77 13.17 4.96
N THR A 66 -0.51 13.28 5.31
CA THR A 66 -1.60 12.51 4.73
C THR A 66 -1.76 12.82 3.23
N ALA A 67 -1.78 14.09 2.85
CA ALA A 67 -1.87 14.51 1.45
C ALA A 67 -0.67 14.01 0.63
N SER A 68 0.55 14.15 1.15
CA SER A 68 1.78 13.62 0.54
C SER A 68 1.72 12.10 0.38
N SER A 69 1.28 11.37 1.41
CA SER A 69 1.11 9.91 1.35
C SER A 69 0.08 9.49 0.31
N LEU A 70 -1.08 10.15 0.25
CA LEU A 70 -2.12 9.85 -0.73
C LEU A 70 -1.61 10.08 -2.16
N PHE A 71 -0.95 11.21 -2.41
CA PHE A 71 -0.35 11.49 -3.70
C PHE A 71 0.65 10.40 -4.11
N LEU A 72 1.62 10.09 -3.24
CA LEU A 72 2.65 9.08 -3.50
C LEU A 72 2.04 7.69 -3.70
N ALA A 73 1.08 7.30 -2.87
CA ALA A 73 0.47 5.98 -2.93
C ALA A 73 -0.39 5.81 -4.19
N ILE A 74 -1.18 6.82 -4.57
CA ILE A 74 -1.99 6.81 -5.80
C ILE A 74 -1.07 6.77 -7.02
N ALA A 75 -0.04 7.62 -7.08
CA ALA A 75 0.90 7.65 -8.18
C ALA A 75 1.68 6.34 -8.31
N THR A 76 2.19 5.79 -7.18
CA THR A 76 2.89 4.50 -7.15
C THR A 76 1.97 3.37 -7.59
N GLY A 77 0.74 3.29 -7.07
CA GLY A 77 -0.23 2.26 -7.45
C GLY A 77 -0.55 2.28 -8.94
N ALA A 78 -0.81 3.46 -9.49
CA ALA A 78 -1.13 3.62 -10.91
C ALA A 78 0.07 3.26 -11.82
N LEU A 79 1.26 3.78 -11.51
CA LEU A 79 2.46 3.50 -12.29
C LEU A 79 2.91 2.05 -12.15
N ALA A 80 2.86 1.48 -10.94
CA ALA A 80 3.21 0.08 -10.72
C ALA A 80 2.27 -0.86 -11.48
N ALA A 81 0.96 -0.62 -11.45
CA ALA A 81 0.01 -1.42 -12.22
C ALA A 81 0.25 -1.31 -13.74
N ALA A 82 0.50 -0.11 -14.25
CA ALA A 82 0.77 0.14 -15.67
C ALA A 82 2.07 -0.52 -16.15
N LEU A 83 3.14 -0.44 -15.35
CA LEU A 83 4.44 -1.04 -15.68
C LEU A 83 4.44 -2.57 -15.51
N ALA A 84 3.77 -3.07 -14.49
CA ALA A 84 3.77 -4.48 -14.15
C ALA A 84 2.89 -5.33 -15.09
N LEU A 85 1.85 -4.77 -15.68
CA LEU A 85 1.00 -5.50 -16.64
C LEU A 85 1.80 -6.09 -17.80
N PRO A 86 2.57 -5.31 -18.58
CA PRO A 86 3.39 -5.86 -19.66
C PRO A 86 4.52 -6.78 -19.16
N VAL A 87 5.11 -6.48 -17.99
CA VAL A 87 6.16 -7.31 -17.40
C VAL A 87 5.61 -8.69 -17.02
N GLY A 88 4.51 -8.74 -16.26
CA GLY A 88 3.88 -10.01 -15.86
C GLY A 88 3.43 -10.83 -17.05
N ARG A 89 2.87 -10.18 -18.08
CA ARG A 89 2.50 -10.82 -19.34
C ARG A 89 3.72 -11.41 -20.06
N ALA A 90 4.82 -10.67 -20.16
CA ALA A 90 6.05 -11.15 -20.77
C ALA A 90 6.64 -12.36 -20.01
N LEU A 91 6.70 -12.27 -18.68
CA LEU A 91 7.17 -13.35 -17.82
C LEU A 91 6.32 -14.62 -17.95
N ALA A 92 4.99 -14.50 -18.06
CA ALA A 92 4.09 -15.65 -18.23
C ALA A 92 4.32 -16.39 -19.57
N ARG A 93 4.79 -15.70 -20.59
CA ARG A 93 5.13 -16.30 -21.91
C ARG A 93 6.50 -16.99 -21.94
N LEU A 94 7.36 -16.67 -20.98
CA LEU A 94 8.65 -17.38 -20.85
C LEU A 94 8.45 -18.81 -20.35
N ARG A 95 9.37 -19.70 -20.69
CA ARG A 95 9.36 -21.10 -20.25
C ARG A 95 10.69 -21.48 -19.59
N GLY A 96 10.62 -22.52 -18.75
CA GLY A 96 11.79 -23.09 -18.09
C GLY A 96 12.57 -22.05 -17.26
N TRP A 97 13.90 -22.15 -17.28
CA TRP A 97 14.79 -21.33 -16.46
C TRP A 97 14.66 -19.80 -16.71
N ARG A 98 14.31 -19.39 -17.93
CA ARG A 98 14.12 -17.96 -18.27
C ARG A 98 12.97 -17.34 -17.49
N ARG A 99 11.87 -18.07 -17.33
CA ARG A 99 10.73 -17.64 -16.51
C ARG A 99 11.14 -17.53 -15.04
N SER A 100 11.83 -18.55 -14.52
CA SER A 100 12.30 -18.56 -13.13
C SER A 100 13.28 -17.42 -12.85
N LEU A 101 14.23 -17.17 -13.77
CA LEU A 101 15.16 -16.04 -13.64
C LEU A 101 14.45 -14.68 -13.69
N GLY A 102 13.51 -14.49 -14.62
CA GLY A 102 12.74 -13.26 -14.72
C GLY A 102 11.85 -13.03 -13.48
N ALA A 103 11.21 -14.08 -12.97
CA ALA A 103 10.45 -13.99 -11.72
C ALA A 103 11.35 -13.68 -10.51
N ALA A 104 12.52 -14.30 -10.42
CA ALA A 104 13.51 -14.01 -9.38
C ALA A 104 14.01 -12.56 -9.46
N ALA A 105 14.28 -12.05 -10.66
CA ALA A 105 14.68 -10.65 -10.86
C ALA A 105 13.58 -9.66 -10.42
N ALA A 106 12.30 -9.95 -10.74
CA ALA A 106 11.17 -9.16 -10.27
C ALA A 106 10.98 -9.24 -8.75
N PHE A 107 11.31 -10.40 -8.14
CA PHE A 107 11.21 -10.62 -6.70
C PHE A 107 12.35 -9.99 -5.90
N LEU A 108 13.51 -9.78 -6.52
CA LEU A 108 14.72 -9.30 -5.81
C LEU A 108 14.50 -8.03 -4.99
N PRO A 109 13.84 -6.97 -5.51
CA PRO A 109 13.57 -5.76 -4.71
C PRO A 109 12.61 -6.01 -3.54
N VAL A 110 11.74 -7.02 -3.66
CA VAL A 110 10.79 -7.41 -2.63
C VAL A 110 11.46 -8.21 -1.51
N ALA A 111 12.41 -9.08 -1.89
CA ALA A 111 13.18 -9.91 -0.97
C ALA A 111 14.28 -9.14 -0.24
N ALA A 112 14.74 -8.02 -0.81
CA ALA A 112 15.78 -7.21 -0.21
C ALA A 112 15.32 -6.58 1.12
N PRO A 113 16.15 -6.58 2.19
CA PRO A 113 15.84 -5.85 3.40
C PRO A 113 15.55 -4.37 3.07
N PRO A 114 14.41 -3.81 3.52
CA PRO A 114 13.98 -2.45 3.11
C PRO A 114 15.01 -1.36 3.39
N ILE A 115 15.76 -1.46 4.49
CA ILE A 115 16.82 -0.50 4.83
C ILE A 115 17.99 -0.62 3.85
N ALA A 116 18.42 -1.84 3.50
CA ALA A 116 19.53 -2.04 2.56
C ALA A 116 19.16 -1.53 1.16
N LEU A 117 17.95 -1.85 0.69
CA LEU A 117 17.40 -1.30 -0.55
C LEU A 117 17.35 0.23 -0.51
N GLY A 118 16.90 0.79 0.63
CA GLY A 118 16.78 2.23 0.82
C GLY A 118 18.11 2.96 0.76
N VAL A 119 19.18 2.42 1.36
CA VAL A 119 20.53 3.00 1.29
C VAL A 119 21.05 3.02 -0.15
N GLY A 120 20.90 1.92 -0.89
CA GLY A 120 21.28 1.86 -2.30
C GLY A 120 20.53 2.87 -3.16
N LEU A 121 19.19 2.96 -2.98
CA LEU A 121 18.35 3.92 -3.70
C LEU A 121 18.65 5.37 -3.29
N GLN A 122 18.89 5.63 -2.02
CA GLN A 122 19.27 6.96 -1.55
C GLN A 122 20.53 7.46 -2.27
N TYR A 123 21.60 6.66 -2.29
CA TYR A 123 22.82 7.02 -3.00
C TYR A 123 22.57 7.28 -4.49
N SER A 124 21.86 6.38 -5.16
CA SER A 124 21.55 6.48 -6.59
C SER A 124 20.70 7.70 -6.92
N LEU A 125 19.63 7.94 -6.14
CA LEU A 125 18.72 9.06 -6.40
C LEU A 125 19.30 10.41 -5.99
N LEU A 126 20.23 10.45 -5.02
CA LEU A 126 21.02 11.63 -4.71
C LEU A 126 21.96 11.99 -5.86
N SER A 127 22.68 11.02 -6.41
CA SER A 127 23.58 11.24 -7.55
C SER A 127 22.83 11.73 -8.80
N LEU A 128 21.55 11.38 -8.94
CA LEU A 128 20.65 11.88 -9.98
C LEU A 128 20.02 13.23 -9.67
N GLY A 129 20.30 13.82 -8.49
CA GLY A 129 19.75 15.11 -8.09
C GLY A 129 18.27 15.12 -7.72
N VAL A 130 17.66 13.94 -7.48
CA VAL A 130 16.24 13.80 -7.10
C VAL A 130 16.03 13.37 -5.65
N GLY A 131 17.10 13.17 -4.87
CA GLY A 131 17.00 12.94 -3.43
C GLY A 131 16.31 14.11 -2.71
N GLY A 132 15.51 13.81 -1.67
CA GLY A 132 14.72 14.81 -0.94
C GLY A 132 13.54 15.40 -1.70
N THR A 133 13.15 14.83 -2.85
CA THR A 133 12.00 15.27 -3.64
C THR A 133 10.89 14.23 -3.67
N HIS A 134 9.64 14.66 -3.96
CA HIS A 134 8.51 13.74 -4.15
C HIS A 134 8.75 12.76 -5.32
N SER A 135 9.42 13.21 -6.40
CA SER A 135 9.78 12.34 -7.52
C SER A 135 10.79 11.27 -7.11
N GLY A 136 11.80 11.63 -6.32
CA GLY A 136 12.76 10.66 -5.78
C GLY A 136 12.10 9.61 -4.89
N VAL A 137 11.24 10.05 -3.96
CA VAL A 137 10.48 9.12 -3.10
C VAL A 137 9.53 8.25 -3.92
N LEU A 138 8.84 8.80 -4.93
CA LEU A 138 7.99 8.04 -5.85
C LEU A 138 8.80 6.95 -6.58
N LEU A 139 9.95 7.28 -7.14
CA LEU A 139 10.83 6.31 -7.80
C LEU A 139 11.29 5.21 -6.83
N ALA A 140 11.64 5.58 -5.60
CA ALA A 140 12.02 4.61 -4.58
C ALA A 140 10.88 3.64 -4.22
N HIS A 141 9.65 4.16 -4.07
CA HIS A 141 8.47 3.33 -3.78
C HIS A 141 8.08 2.42 -4.95
N LEU A 142 8.30 2.88 -6.20
CA LEU A 142 8.03 2.08 -7.40
C LEU A 142 8.88 0.80 -7.46
N VAL A 143 10.10 0.81 -6.95
CA VAL A 143 11.00 -0.35 -7.03
C VAL A 143 10.38 -1.61 -6.41
N PRO A 144 9.98 -1.65 -5.13
CA PRO A 144 9.29 -2.80 -4.56
C PRO A 144 7.86 -2.95 -5.10
N ALA A 145 7.14 -1.85 -5.37
CA ALA A 145 5.76 -1.92 -5.85
C ALA A 145 5.66 -2.62 -7.22
N VAL A 146 6.54 -2.29 -8.17
CA VAL A 146 6.60 -2.97 -9.47
C VAL A 146 6.99 -4.43 -9.31
N GLY A 147 7.87 -4.77 -8.36
CA GLY A 147 8.20 -6.16 -8.03
C GLY A 147 6.96 -6.96 -7.63
N TYR A 148 6.23 -6.50 -6.60
CA TYR A 148 5.00 -7.14 -6.14
C TYR A 148 3.95 -7.27 -7.24
N THR A 149 3.66 -6.17 -7.94
CA THR A 149 2.61 -6.14 -8.97
C THR A 149 2.98 -6.94 -10.21
N SER A 150 4.28 -7.06 -10.56
CA SER A 150 4.75 -7.92 -11.65
C SER A 150 4.55 -9.40 -11.35
N LEU A 151 4.83 -9.82 -10.12
CA LEU A 151 4.56 -11.19 -9.67
C LEU A 151 3.06 -11.48 -9.61
N PHE A 152 2.26 -10.52 -9.18
CA PHE A 152 0.81 -10.61 -9.22
C PHE A 152 0.31 -10.85 -10.66
N PHE A 153 0.75 -10.04 -11.64
CA PHE A 153 0.37 -10.24 -13.04
C PHE A 153 0.96 -11.50 -13.65
N LEU A 154 2.15 -11.95 -13.24
CA LEU A 154 2.67 -13.25 -13.62
C LEU A 154 1.71 -14.38 -13.22
N GLY A 155 1.14 -14.32 -12.01
CA GLY A 155 0.10 -15.26 -11.55
C GLY A 155 -1.15 -15.21 -12.43
N ILE A 156 -1.70 -14.00 -12.66
CA ILE A 156 -2.89 -13.80 -13.49
C ILE A 156 -2.68 -14.32 -14.92
N PHE A 157 -1.58 -13.93 -15.58
CA PHE A 157 -1.30 -14.37 -16.95
C PHE A 157 -0.89 -15.84 -17.07
N SER A 158 -0.56 -16.51 -15.98
CA SER A 158 -0.27 -17.95 -15.98
C SER A 158 -1.52 -18.80 -16.19
N VAL A 159 -2.70 -18.27 -15.84
CA VAL A 159 -4.01 -18.91 -16.03
C VAL A 159 -4.87 -18.22 -17.09
N TYR A 160 -4.34 -17.17 -17.71
CA TYR A 160 -5.03 -16.40 -18.73
C TYR A 160 -5.08 -17.17 -20.05
N ASP A 161 -6.28 -17.23 -20.64
CA ASP A 161 -6.47 -17.84 -21.97
C ASP A 161 -6.07 -16.86 -23.07
N PHE A 162 -4.92 -17.11 -23.67
CA PHE A 162 -4.41 -16.33 -24.80
C PHE A 162 -5.13 -16.60 -26.12
N SER A 163 -6.00 -17.63 -26.22
CA SER A 163 -6.74 -17.96 -27.44
C SER A 163 -7.64 -16.81 -27.89
N VAL A 164 -8.26 -16.09 -26.94
CA VAL A 164 -9.11 -14.92 -27.23
C VAL A 164 -8.35 -13.83 -28.02
N GLU A 165 -7.05 -13.63 -27.69
CA GLU A 165 -6.23 -12.66 -28.41
C GLU A 165 -5.79 -13.20 -29.78
N GLU A 166 -5.58 -14.51 -29.91
CA GLU A 166 -5.24 -15.15 -31.20
C GLU A 166 -6.46 -15.14 -32.14
N GLU A 167 -7.67 -15.38 -31.61
CA GLU A 167 -8.91 -15.23 -32.39
C GLU A 167 -9.06 -13.80 -32.91
N ALA A 168 -8.87 -12.79 -32.06
CA ALA A 168 -8.90 -11.39 -32.50
C ALA A 168 -7.83 -11.10 -33.57
N ARG A 169 -6.66 -11.76 -33.49
CA ARG A 169 -5.60 -11.65 -34.50
C ARG A 169 -6.04 -12.25 -35.84
N THR A 170 -6.66 -13.42 -35.83
CA THR A 170 -7.16 -14.05 -37.07
C THR A 170 -8.23 -13.23 -37.76
N LEU A 171 -9.00 -12.44 -36.97
CA LEU A 171 -9.98 -11.47 -37.47
C LEU A 171 -9.35 -10.15 -37.96
N GLY A 172 -8.02 -10.06 -37.99
CA GLY A 172 -7.30 -8.89 -38.52
C GLY A 172 -7.03 -7.78 -37.50
N ALA A 173 -7.30 -7.99 -36.20
CA ALA A 173 -7.02 -6.98 -35.18
C ALA A 173 -5.50 -6.74 -34.99
N SER A 174 -5.09 -5.49 -35.09
CA SER A 174 -3.71 -5.07 -34.81
C SER A 174 -3.31 -5.30 -33.34
N GLY A 175 -2.01 -5.32 -33.02
CA GLY A 175 -1.52 -5.46 -31.65
C GLY A 175 -2.09 -4.42 -30.70
N TYR A 176 -2.21 -3.16 -31.13
CA TYR A 176 -2.80 -2.06 -30.39
C TYR A 176 -4.31 -2.29 -30.13
N GLN A 177 -5.04 -2.70 -31.18
CA GLN A 177 -6.48 -3.01 -31.05
C GLN A 177 -6.72 -4.16 -30.07
N ARG A 178 -5.91 -5.23 -30.14
CA ARG A 178 -5.99 -6.35 -29.19
C ARG A 178 -5.70 -5.89 -27.75
N ALA A 179 -4.66 -5.09 -27.57
CA ALA A 179 -4.33 -4.56 -26.24
C ALA A 179 -5.49 -3.75 -25.63
N LEU A 180 -6.07 -2.80 -26.40
CA LEU A 180 -7.10 -1.89 -25.89
C LEU A 180 -8.49 -2.51 -25.84
N ARG A 181 -8.85 -3.37 -26.81
CA ARG A 181 -10.23 -3.88 -26.96
C ARG A 181 -10.41 -5.28 -26.38
N VAL A 182 -9.33 -6.03 -26.14
CA VAL A 182 -9.39 -7.40 -25.62
C VAL A 182 -8.68 -7.47 -24.28
N THR A 183 -7.34 -7.27 -24.25
CA THR A 183 -6.55 -7.49 -23.04
C THR A 183 -6.92 -6.53 -21.93
N LEU A 184 -6.97 -5.22 -22.20
CA LEU A 184 -7.21 -4.21 -21.17
C LEU A 184 -8.62 -4.33 -20.53
N PRO A 185 -9.73 -4.55 -21.28
CA PRO A 185 -11.05 -4.82 -20.69
C PRO A 185 -11.09 -6.09 -19.84
N LEU A 186 -10.42 -7.16 -20.26
CA LEU A 186 -10.33 -8.41 -19.50
C LEU A 186 -9.49 -8.23 -18.23
N MET A 187 -8.46 -7.37 -18.27
CA MET A 187 -7.55 -7.08 -17.16
C MET A 187 -8.04 -5.96 -16.24
N ARG A 188 -9.23 -5.36 -16.45
CA ARG A 188 -9.71 -4.24 -15.64
C ARG A 188 -9.74 -4.53 -14.14
N ARG A 189 -10.10 -5.75 -13.73
CA ARG A 189 -10.11 -6.17 -12.32
C ARG A 189 -8.72 -6.42 -11.79
N PRO A 190 -7.89 -7.29 -12.41
CA PRO A 190 -6.49 -7.42 -12.03
C PRO A 190 -5.75 -6.08 -11.98
N LEU A 191 -6.09 -5.11 -12.83
CA LEU A 191 -5.53 -3.76 -12.77
C LEU A 191 -5.94 -3.01 -11.51
N MET A 192 -7.21 -3.09 -11.09
CA MET A 192 -7.67 -2.47 -9.84
C MET A 192 -7.02 -3.14 -8.62
N GLU A 193 -6.91 -4.46 -8.62
CA GLU A 193 -6.24 -5.23 -7.56
C GLU A 193 -4.74 -4.90 -7.48
N SER A 194 -4.09 -4.84 -8.63
CA SER A 194 -2.68 -4.44 -8.75
C SER A 194 -2.46 -2.99 -8.33
N PHE A 195 -3.36 -2.06 -8.70
CA PHE A 195 -3.35 -0.68 -8.22
C PHE A 195 -3.43 -0.63 -6.69
N ALA A 196 -4.40 -1.35 -6.09
CA ALA A 196 -4.55 -1.38 -4.65
C ALA A 196 -3.32 -1.98 -3.94
N LEU A 197 -2.72 -3.04 -4.52
CA LEU A 197 -1.48 -3.62 -4.01
C LEU A 197 -0.33 -2.60 -4.04
N GLY A 198 -0.09 -1.94 -5.18
CA GLY A 198 0.93 -0.90 -5.29
C GLY A 198 0.68 0.31 -4.39
N PHE A 199 -0.59 0.72 -4.24
CA PHE A 199 -1.02 1.75 -3.30
C PHE A 199 -0.65 1.36 -1.87
N LEU A 200 -1.02 0.17 -1.40
CA LEU A 200 -0.75 -0.29 -0.05
C LEU A 200 0.75 -0.44 0.24
N VAL A 201 1.53 -0.91 -0.73
CA VAL A 201 2.99 -0.98 -0.62
C VAL A 201 3.59 0.41 -0.39
N SER A 202 3.14 1.42 -1.12
CA SER A 202 3.61 2.80 -0.95
C SER A 202 3.04 3.46 0.31
N TRP A 203 1.77 3.21 0.65
CA TRP A 203 1.08 3.79 1.80
C TRP A 203 1.75 3.46 3.14
N ALA A 204 2.22 2.22 3.30
CA ALA A 204 2.88 1.72 4.50
C ALA A 204 4.41 1.89 4.49
N GLN A 205 4.98 2.55 3.45
CA GLN A 205 6.43 2.59 3.27
C GLN A 205 7.09 3.63 4.18
N VAL A 206 7.89 3.16 5.14
CA VAL A 206 8.66 4.01 6.07
C VAL A 206 10.15 4.08 5.68
N PRO A 207 10.89 2.95 5.55
CA PRO A 207 12.34 3.00 5.38
C PRO A 207 12.78 3.78 4.13
N LEU A 208 12.12 3.57 2.99
CA LEU A 208 12.47 4.25 1.75
C LEU A 208 12.16 5.75 1.82
N THR A 209 11.03 6.12 2.43
CA THR A 209 10.70 7.54 2.65
C THR A 209 11.71 8.23 3.56
N LEU A 210 12.09 7.60 4.68
CA LEU A 210 13.09 8.17 5.60
C LEU A 210 14.43 8.43 4.91
N LEU A 211 14.93 7.44 4.17
CA LEU A 211 16.25 7.51 3.55
C LEU A 211 16.25 8.43 2.34
N VAL A 212 15.32 8.24 1.40
CA VAL A 212 15.30 9.01 0.14
C VAL A 212 14.66 10.39 0.31
N GLY A 213 13.64 10.50 1.18
CA GLY A 213 12.96 11.77 1.47
C GLY A 213 13.76 12.74 2.34
N GLN A 214 14.79 12.26 3.07
CA GLN A 214 15.75 13.06 3.83
C GLN A 214 15.11 14.05 4.82
N GLY A 215 13.95 13.73 5.37
CA GLY A 215 13.20 14.63 6.25
C GLY A 215 12.53 15.83 5.53
N ILE A 216 12.80 16.04 4.22
CA ILE A 216 12.16 17.09 3.41
C ILE A 216 10.78 16.60 2.94
N VAL A 217 10.74 15.38 2.39
CA VAL A 217 9.47 14.71 2.03
C VAL A 217 9.07 13.78 3.16
N THR A 218 7.95 14.08 3.78
CA THR A 218 7.38 13.24 4.85
C THR A 218 6.08 12.61 4.40
N THR A 219 5.87 11.36 4.80
CA THR A 219 4.62 10.62 4.64
C THR A 219 3.94 10.44 5.99
N LEU A 220 2.65 10.11 5.98
CA LEU A 220 1.89 9.91 7.21
C LEU A 220 2.52 8.84 8.12
N ALA A 221 3.02 7.73 7.55
CA ALA A 221 3.68 6.68 8.33
C ALA A 221 4.98 7.17 9.01
N VAL A 222 5.76 8.01 8.32
CA VAL A 222 6.97 8.63 8.88
C VAL A 222 6.61 9.67 9.94
N GLU A 223 5.56 10.45 9.72
CA GLU A 223 5.10 11.46 10.68
C GLU A 223 4.58 10.82 11.97
N VAL A 224 3.81 9.73 11.86
CA VAL A 224 3.37 8.94 13.02
C VAL A 224 4.58 8.43 13.81
N LEU A 225 5.59 7.88 13.13
CA LEU A 225 6.81 7.44 13.80
C LEU A 225 7.53 8.60 14.52
N SER A 226 7.58 9.80 13.91
CA SER A 226 8.16 11.01 14.53
C SER A 226 7.40 11.41 15.79
N PHE A 227 6.05 11.35 15.79
CA PHE A 227 5.26 11.65 16.97
C PHE A 227 5.43 10.62 18.09
N VAL A 228 5.51 9.33 17.75
CA VAL A 228 5.85 8.28 18.74
C VAL A 228 7.22 8.55 19.38
N GLN A 229 8.24 8.85 18.58
CA GLN A 229 9.60 9.11 19.08
C GLN A 229 9.70 10.40 19.93
N SER A 230 8.81 11.37 19.70
CA SER A 230 8.77 12.62 20.47
C SER A 230 7.79 12.58 21.67
N GLY A 231 7.18 11.44 21.97
CA GLY A 231 6.24 11.29 23.08
C GLY A 231 4.90 12.04 22.88
N GLN A 232 4.55 12.35 21.64
CA GLN A 232 3.30 13.02 21.30
C GLN A 232 2.21 11.96 20.97
N ASP A 233 1.88 11.14 21.97
CA ASP A 233 1.07 9.94 21.81
C ASP A 233 -0.32 10.19 21.20
N ARG A 234 -0.97 11.31 21.55
CA ARG A 234 -2.28 11.69 21.01
C ARG A 234 -2.22 11.94 19.49
N LEU A 235 -1.20 12.66 19.01
CA LEU A 235 -0.99 12.90 17.59
C LEU A 235 -0.55 11.62 16.86
N ALA A 236 0.29 10.82 17.49
CA ALA A 236 0.69 9.51 16.97
C ALA A 236 -0.52 8.60 16.77
N ALA A 237 -1.40 8.50 17.77
CA ALA A 237 -2.62 7.70 17.70
C ALA A 237 -3.61 8.24 16.65
N THR A 238 -3.79 9.56 16.56
CA THR A 238 -4.61 10.19 15.52
C THR A 238 -4.07 9.85 14.12
N GLY A 239 -2.76 9.98 13.91
CA GLY A 239 -2.11 9.61 12.65
C GLY A 239 -2.20 8.12 12.33
N ALA A 240 -2.08 7.25 13.33
CA ALA A 240 -2.23 5.81 13.17
C ALA A 240 -3.67 5.43 12.72
N ILE A 241 -4.69 6.09 13.26
CA ILE A 241 -6.08 5.90 12.81
C ILE A 241 -6.24 6.39 11.35
N LEU A 242 -5.66 7.56 11.01
CA LEU A 242 -5.65 8.05 9.63
C LEU A 242 -4.94 7.09 8.67
N LEU A 243 -3.92 6.35 9.10
CA LEU A 243 -3.26 5.31 8.28
C LEU A 243 -4.20 4.13 7.98
N ILE A 244 -5.07 3.77 8.91
CA ILE A 244 -5.97 2.62 8.77
C ILE A 244 -7.08 2.89 7.76
N VAL A 245 -7.63 4.09 7.73
CA VAL A 245 -8.82 4.42 6.93
C VAL A 245 -8.63 4.19 5.43
N PRO A 246 -7.61 4.76 4.73
CA PRO A 246 -7.42 4.50 3.30
C PRO A 246 -7.05 3.04 3.00
N ALA A 247 -6.35 2.35 3.90
CA ALA A 247 -6.05 0.94 3.73
C ALA A 247 -7.33 0.08 3.74
N LEU A 248 -8.22 0.32 4.70
CA LEU A 248 -9.52 -0.36 4.76
C LEU A 248 -10.40 -0.01 3.55
N LEU A 249 -10.41 1.25 3.11
CA LEU A 249 -11.14 1.67 1.92
C LEU A 249 -10.64 0.95 0.66
N MET A 250 -9.33 0.82 0.47
CA MET A 250 -8.76 0.07 -0.66
C MET A 250 -9.15 -1.40 -0.61
N LEU A 251 -9.07 -2.05 0.55
CA LEU A 251 -9.50 -3.44 0.73
C LEU A 251 -11.00 -3.62 0.46
N ALA A 252 -11.83 -2.69 0.92
CA ALA A 252 -13.27 -2.72 0.68
C ALA A 252 -13.59 -2.55 -0.81
N LEU A 253 -12.93 -1.62 -1.50
CA LEU A 253 -13.10 -1.41 -2.95
C LEU A 253 -12.75 -2.66 -3.75
N VAL A 254 -11.62 -3.29 -3.44
CA VAL A 254 -11.22 -4.57 -4.06
C VAL A 254 -12.24 -5.67 -3.73
N GLY A 255 -12.66 -5.79 -2.47
CA GLY A 255 -13.66 -6.77 -2.04
C GLY A 255 -15.01 -6.62 -2.76
N VAL A 256 -15.48 -5.38 -2.97
CA VAL A 256 -16.71 -5.10 -3.74
C VAL A 256 -16.52 -5.46 -5.22
N ALA A 257 -15.36 -5.13 -5.81
CA ALA A 257 -15.04 -5.48 -7.20
C ALA A 257 -15.05 -7.00 -7.42
N ILE A 258 -14.50 -7.77 -6.48
CA ILE A 258 -14.50 -9.25 -6.50
C ILE A 258 -15.94 -9.79 -6.39
N ARG A 259 -16.72 -9.32 -5.42
CA ARG A 259 -18.11 -9.82 -5.18
C ARG A 259 -19.04 -9.57 -6.37
N ARG A 260 -18.99 -8.40 -7.00
CA ARG A 260 -19.80 -8.09 -8.20
C ARG A 260 -19.45 -8.94 -9.40
N ALA A 261 -18.40 -9.71 -9.30
CA ALA A 261 -17.89 -10.59 -10.35
C ALA A 261 -18.06 -12.07 -10.07
N GLY A 262 -18.26 -12.45 -8.84
CA GLY A 262 -18.39 -13.83 -8.37
C GLY A 262 -19.80 -14.38 -8.44
N VAL A 263 -20.64 -13.84 -9.33
CA VAL A 263 -21.84 -14.56 -9.77
C VAL A 263 -21.45 -15.34 -11.02
N VAL A 264 -20.75 -16.41 -10.82
CA VAL A 264 -20.78 -17.64 -11.64
C VAL A 264 -20.76 -18.79 -10.66
#